data_963d13aa06915eb5608c2809335f2ac3
#
_entry.id   963d13aa06915eb5608c2809335f2ac3
#
_cell.length_a   1.000
_cell.length_b   1.000
_cell.length_c   1.000
_cell.angle_alpha   90.00
_cell.angle_beta   90.00
_cell.angle_gamma   90.00
#
_symmetry.space_group_name_H-M   'P 1'
#
loop_
_entity.id
_entity.type
_entity.pdbx_description
1 polymer ?
#
loop_
_entity_poly.entity_id
_entity_poly.type
_entity_poly.pdbx_seq_one_letter_code
_entity_poly.pdbx_strand_id
1 'polypeptide(L)'
;MLDVDFGSYPFVTSSNTVCAGACTGLGVAPSKIGEVYGIFKAYCTRVGSGPFPTELFDETGKKIRDLGHEYGAVTGRERRCGWIDLVALKYAIMIDGVTKLI
;
A
#
# COMPACT_ATOMS: atom_id res chain seq x y z
N MET A 1 2.65 -3.91 0.42
CA MET A 1 4.00 -3.54 0.95
C MET A 1 4.08 -3.54 2.48
N LEU A 2 2.95 -3.56 3.18
CA LEU A 2 2.89 -3.58 4.65
C LEU A 2 2.68 -4.99 5.25
N ASP A 3 2.45 -6.00 4.41
CA ASP A 3 2.29 -7.38 4.86
C ASP A 3 3.55 -7.89 5.57
N VAL A 4 3.37 -8.63 6.67
CA VAL A 4 4.48 -9.08 7.52
C VAL A 4 5.41 -10.04 6.81
N ASP A 5 4.88 -10.88 5.90
CA ASP A 5 5.67 -11.90 5.19
C ASP A 5 6.11 -11.43 3.79
N PHE A 6 5.28 -10.65 3.10
CA PHE A 6 5.50 -10.26 1.70
C PHE A 6 5.81 -8.77 1.51
N GLY A 7 5.80 -7.99 2.57
CA GLY A 7 6.08 -6.55 2.53
C GLY A 7 7.56 -6.19 2.68
N SER A 8 7.81 -4.91 2.90
CA SER A 8 9.15 -4.33 3.06
C SER A 8 9.67 -4.47 4.51
N TYR A 9 9.82 -5.70 4.98
CA TYR A 9 10.32 -5.99 6.33
C TYR A 9 11.66 -5.27 6.61
N PRO A 10 11.89 -4.69 7.80
CA PRO A 10 11.02 -4.71 8.99
C PRO A 10 9.96 -3.60 9.04
N PHE A 11 9.77 -2.84 7.96
CA PHE A 11 8.84 -1.72 7.89
C PHE A 11 7.44 -2.16 7.44
N VAL A 12 6.85 -3.07 8.20
CA VAL A 12 5.59 -3.75 7.92
C VAL A 12 4.63 -3.62 9.11
N THR A 13 3.38 -4.02 8.92
CA THR A 13 2.44 -4.25 10.03
C THR A 13 2.62 -5.66 10.59
N SER A 14 2.12 -5.92 11.78
CA SER A 14 2.18 -7.23 12.44
C SER A 14 1.08 -8.21 11.98
N SER A 15 0.62 -8.07 10.75
CA SER A 15 -0.46 -8.88 10.19
C SER A 15 -0.25 -9.19 8.72
N ASN A 16 -0.93 -10.24 8.24
CA ASN A 16 -1.01 -10.53 6.82
C ASN A 16 -2.09 -9.65 6.17
N THR A 17 -1.67 -8.74 5.32
CA THR A 17 -2.54 -7.79 4.62
C THR A 17 -2.80 -8.17 3.16
N VAL A 18 -2.28 -9.31 2.72
CA VAL A 18 -2.54 -9.87 1.40
C VAL A 18 -3.90 -10.56 1.35
N CYS A 19 -4.45 -10.74 0.15
CA CYS A 19 -5.75 -11.35 -0.09
C CYS A 19 -5.89 -12.74 0.58
N ALA A 20 -4.83 -13.55 0.60
CA ALA A 20 -4.81 -14.84 1.27
C ALA A 20 -5.11 -14.75 2.77
N GLY A 21 -4.84 -13.61 3.42
CA GLY A 21 -5.19 -13.36 4.82
C GLY A 21 -6.69 -13.41 5.10
N ALA A 22 -7.53 -13.17 4.09
CA ALA A 22 -8.98 -13.31 4.21
C ALA A 22 -9.39 -14.77 4.44
N CYS A 23 -8.68 -15.72 3.83
CA CYS A 23 -8.97 -17.16 4.00
C CYS A 23 -8.75 -17.59 5.45
N THR A 24 -7.62 -17.21 6.05
CA THR A 24 -7.30 -17.55 7.44
C THR A 24 -8.12 -16.75 8.45
N GLY A 25 -8.34 -15.45 8.16
CA GLY A 25 -9.07 -14.55 9.05
C GLY A 25 -10.57 -14.84 9.13
N LEU A 26 -11.17 -15.25 8.01
CA LEU A 26 -12.61 -15.57 7.95
C LEU A 26 -12.89 -17.08 8.01
N GLY A 27 -11.88 -17.92 7.96
CA GLY A 27 -12.06 -19.38 7.92
C GLY A 27 -12.74 -19.86 6.63
N VAL A 28 -12.43 -19.24 5.49
CA VAL A 28 -13.00 -19.63 4.19
C VAL A 28 -11.95 -20.31 3.30
N ALA A 29 -12.40 -21.26 2.51
CA ALA A 29 -11.52 -21.94 1.56
C ALA A 29 -11.05 -20.97 0.45
N PRO A 30 -9.80 -21.10 -0.06
CA PRO A 30 -9.30 -20.26 -1.16
C PRO A 30 -10.19 -20.29 -2.41
N SER A 31 -10.82 -21.43 -2.70
CA SER A 31 -11.77 -21.58 -3.83
C SER A 31 -13.04 -20.73 -3.72
N LYS A 32 -13.28 -20.12 -2.56
CA LYS A 32 -14.40 -19.20 -2.35
C LYS A 32 -14.03 -17.73 -2.64
N ILE A 33 -12.75 -17.45 -2.84
CA ILE A 33 -12.30 -16.13 -3.28
C ILE A 33 -12.60 -16.01 -4.78
N GLY A 34 -13.42 -15.04 -5.13
CA GLY A 34 -13.78 -14.75 -6.54
C GLY A 34 -12.91 -13.65 -7.13
N GLU A 35 -13.56 -12.62 -7.66
CA GLU A 35 -12.86 -11.43 -8.18
C GLU A 35 -12.14 -10.66 -7.06
N VAL A 36 -10.90 -10.28 -7.32
CA VAL A 36 -10.09 -9.46 -6.40
C VAL A 36 -9.91 -8.07 -6.99
N TYR A 37 -10.50 -7.09 -6.34
CA TYR A 37 -10.41 -5.68 -6.75
C TYR A 37 -9.27 -4.99 -6.01
N GLY A 38 -8.25 -4.59 -6.75
CA GLY A 38 -7.13 -3.81 -6.22
C GLY A 38 -7.42 -2.31 -6.31
N ILE A 39 -7.60 -1.65 -5.18
CA ILE A 39 -7.76 -0.21 -5.11
C ILE A 39 -6.40 0.42 -4.88
N PHE A 40 -6.02 1.41 -5.70
CA PHE A 40 -4.74 2.10 -5.56
C PHE A 40 -4.89 3.61 -5.80
N LYS A 41 -3.97 4.37 -5.24
CA LYS A 41 -3.87 5.81 -5.51
C LYS A 41 -2.98 6.06 -6.71
N ALA A 42 -3.26 7.14 -7.45
CA ALA A 42 -2.42 7.59 -8.56
C ALA A 42 -1.01 8.07 -8.14
N TYR A 43 -0.74 8.15 -6.84
CA TYR A 43 0.54 8.47 -6.23
C TYR A 43 0.75 7.61 -4.99
N CYS A 44 1.99 7.53 -4.50
CA CYS A 44 2.31 6.76 -3.30
C CYS A 44 2.45 7.65 -2.06
N THR A 45 2.07 7.10 -0.91
CA THR A 45 2.32 7.71 0.39
C THR A 45 2.90 6.69 1.37
N ARG A 46 3.74 7.16 2.29
CA ARG A 46 4.26 6.35 3.37
C ARG A 46 4.29 7.11 4.69
N VAL A 47 3.96 6.42 5.76
CA VAL A 47 4.12 6.90 7.13
C VAL A 47 5.32 6.21 7.75
N GLY A 48 6.15 6.97 8.44
CA GLY A 48 7.33 6.42 9.13
C GLY A 48 8.49 6.07 8.20
N SER A 49 9.39 5.25 8.70
CA SER A 49 10.62 4.83 8.03
C SER A 49 10.38 3.75 6.98
N GLY A 50 11.42 3.41 6.23
CA GLY A 50 11.43 2.35 5.24
C GLY A 50 11.64 2.85 3.81
N PRO A 51 11.85 1.93 2.87
CA PRO A 51 12.16 2.26 1.48
C PRO A 51 10.97 2.96 0.81
N PHE A 52 11.29 3.98 0.02
CA PHE A 52 10.33 4.71 -0.80
C PHE A 52 11.03 5.22 -2.07
N PRO A 53 11.27 4.35 -3.07
CA PRO A 53 12.11 4.67 -4.23
C PRO A 53 11.61 5.86 -5.05
N THR A 54 10.30 6.10 -5.08
CA THR A 54 9.67 7.19 -5.85
C THR A 54 9.35 8.43 -5.01
N GLU A 55 9.91 8.52 -3.79
CA GLU A 55 9.68 9.66 -2.90
C GLU A 55 10.15 10.97 -3.50
N LEU A 56 9.38 12.03 -3.31
CA LEU A 56 9.67 13.38 -3.78
C LEU A 56 9.97 14.30 -2.60
N PHE A 57 11.10 15.00 -2.69
CA PHE A 57 11.58 15.96 -1.69
C PHE A 57 11.48 17.41 -2.14
N ASP A 58 10.89 17.64 -3.31
CA ASP A 58 10.75 18.91 -3.97
C ASP A 58 9.35 19.53 -3.77
N GLU A 59 9.11 20.68 -4.43
CA GLU A 59 7.81 21.37 -4.41
C GLU A 59 6.66 20.48 -4.94
N THR A 60 6.95 19.52 -5.82
CA THR A 60 5.94 18.60 -6.34
C THR A 60 5.45 17.67 -5.23
N GLY A 61 6.37 17.11 -4.44
CA GLY A 61 6.03 16.28 -3.29
C GLY A 61 5.20 17.02 -2.24
N LYS A 62 5.58 18.27 -1.97
CA LYS A 62 4.81 19.15 -1.08
C LYS A 62 3.40 19.42 -1.62
N LYS A 63 3.29 19.74 -2.90
CA LYS A 63 1.99 20.00 -3.56
C LYS A 63 1.07 18.77 -3.52
N ILE A 64 1.60 17.58 -3.76
CA ILE A 64 0.84 16.33 -3.64
C ILE A 64 0.32 16.15 -2.21
N ARG A 65 1.17 16.39 -1.20
CA ARG A 65 0.80 16.29 0.21
C ARG A 65 -0.31 17.25 0.57
N ASP A 66 -0.17 18.52 0.18
CA ASP A 66 -1.12 19.57 0.55
C ASP A 66 -2.49 19.36 -0.13
N LEU A 67 -2.50 19.13 -1.45
CA LEU A 67 -3.73 18.91 -2.22
C LEU A 67 -4.41 17.58 -1.86
N GLY A 68 -3.62 16.54 -1.57
CA GLY A 68 -4.12 15.24 -1.16
C GLY A 68 -4.49 15.15 0.33
N HIS A 69 -4.27 16.23 1.11
CA HIS A 69 -4.46 16.23 2.57
C HIS A 69 -3.72 15.08 3.26
N GLU A 70 -2.49 14.79 2.79
CA GLU A 70 -1.70 13.64 3.26
C GLU A 70 -1.00 13.93 4.60
N TYR A 71 -1.82 14.06 5.61
CA TYR A 71 -1.43 14.27 7.02
C TYR A 71 -2.08 13.21 7.91
N GLY A 72 -1.43 12.87 9.01
CA GLY A 72 -1.98 11.93 9.99
C GLY A 72 -3.22 12.50 10.67
N ALA A 73 -4.31 11.73 10.69
CA ALA A 73 -5.60 12.20 11.23
C ALA A 73 -5.53 12.57 12.73
N VAL A 74 -4.67 11.91 13.50
CA VAL A 74 -4.55 12.14 14.95
C VAL A 74 -3.44 13.14 15.29
N THR A 75 -2.26 12.96 14.68
CA THR A 75 -1.07 13.74 15.05
C THR A 75 -0.77 14.88 14.09
N GLY A 76 -1.47 14.99 12.97
CA GLY A 76 -1.16 15.95 11.91
C GLY A 76 0.20 15.72 11.23
N ARG A 77 0.88 14.58 11.51
CA ARG A 77 2.21 14.30 10.97
C ARG A 77 2.15 14.19 9.45
N GLU A 78 3.07 14.88 8.79
CA GLU A 78 3.23 14.82 7.33
C GLU A 78 3.51 13.39 6.86
N ARG A 79 2.78 12.94 5.82
CA ARG A 79 3.10 11.70 5.12
C ARG A 79 4.15 11.97 4.06
N ARG A 80 5.05 11.03 3.90
CA ARG A 80 5.99 11.02 2.78
C ARG A 80 5.19 10.76 1.50
N CYS A 81 5.42 11.54 0.45
CA CYS A 81 4.67 11.46 -0.81
C CYS A 81 5.63 11.27 -1.99
N GLY A 82 5.18 10.60 -3.02
CA GLY A 82 5.97 10.36 -4.22
C GLY A 82 5.12 9.83 -5.37
N TRP A 83 5.77 9.67 -6.52
CA TRP A 83 5.11 9.10 -7.69
C TRP A 83 4.65 7.67 -7.43
N ILE A 84 3.68 7.23 -8.22
CA ILE A 84 3.26 5.83 -8.21
C ILE A 84 4.46 4.91 -8.48
N ASP A 85 4.62 3.89 -7.64
CA ASP A 85 5.64 2.85 -7.82
C ASP A 85 5.02 1.67 -8.57
N LEU A 86 5.24 1.62 -9.87
CA LEU A 86 4.70 0.56 -10.74
C LEU A 86 5.33 -0.81 -10.47
N VAL A 87 6.55 -0.86 -9.96
CA VAL A 87 7.21 -2.12 -9.59
C VAL A 87 6.53 -2.71 -8.37
N ALA A 88 6.33 -1.89 -7.33
CA ALA A 88 5.60 -2.29 -6.13
C ALA A 88 4.13 -2.64 -6.44
N LEU A 89 3.48 -1.89 -7.34
CA LEU A 89 2.10 -2.18 -7.76
C LEU A 89 2.00 -3.53 -8.47
N LYS A 90 2.90 -3.82 -9.43
CA LYS A 90 2.95 -5.13 -10.11
C LYS A 90 3.16 -6.27 -9.12
N TYR A 91 4.06 -6.08 -8.17
CA TYR A 91 4.30 -7.07 -7.12
C TYR A 91 3.04 -7.31 -6.27
N ALA A 92 2.35 -6.27 -5.84
CA ALA A 92 1.11 -6.39 -5.09
C ALA A 92 0.02 -7.12 -5.90
N ILE A 93 -0.16 -6.77 -7.19
CA ILE A 93 -1.10 -7.45 -8.09
C ILE A 93 -0.82 -8.95 -8.13
N MET A 94 0.45 -9.33 -8.26
CA MET A 94 0.86 -10.73 -8.32
C MET A 94 0.57 -11.49 -7.01
N ILE A 95 0.94 -10.91 -5.87
CA ILE A 95 0.77 -11.56 -4.55
C ILE A 95 -0.70 -11.67 -4.17
N ASP A 96 -1.49 -10.66 -4.47
CA ASP A 96 -2.92 -10.61 -4.11
C ASP A 96 -3.83 -11.28 -5.14
N GLY A 97 -3.31 -11.65 -6.30
CA GLY A 97 -4.12 -12.21 -7.38
C GLY A 97 -5.18 -11.24 -7.89
N VAL A 98 -4.82 -9.94 -7.96
CA VAL A 98 -5.74 -8.89 -8.39
C VAL A 98 -6.23 -9.13 -9.81
N THR A 99 -7.54 -9.18 -9.99
CA THR A 99 -8.18 -9.39 -11.30
C THR A 99 -8.63 -8.08 -11.93
N LYS A 100 -8.90 -7.05 -11.13
CA LYS A 100 -9.31 -5.71 -11.59
C LYS A 100 -8.68 -4.62 -10.74
N LEU A 101 -8.18 -3.56 -11.39
CA LEU A 101 -7.66 -2.36 -10.73
C LEU A 101 -8.70 -1.23 -10.78
N ILE A 102 -8.81 -0.49 -9.68
CA ILE A 102 -9.71 0.66 -9.50
C ILE A 102 -8.90 1.85 -8.96
#